data_8ad6220cb211454901f5e61a82d357ad
#
_entry.id   8ad6220cb211454901f5e61a82d357ad
#
_cell.length_a   1.000
_cell.length_b   1.000
_cell.length_c   1.000
_cell.angle_alpha   90.00
_cell.angle_beta   90.00
_cell.angle_gamma   90.00
#
_symmetry.space_group_name_H-M   'P 1'
#
loop_
_entity.id
_entity.type
_entity.pdbx_description
1 polymer ?
#
loop_
_entity_poly.entity_id
_entity_poly.type
_entity_poly.pdbx_seq_one_letter_code
_entity_poly.pdbx_strand_id
1 'polypeptide(L)'
;MRNIAVGLTDEIDGFLKEKKYVIMDRDANFSRAFRRRLEICDVQPVRLPPKSPNLNAYMERFHLSIKSECLDRMIFFGERSLRRAVDEYISHYHEERNHQGLQNELIEPVDGIGSQAGKIECRERLGGLLKYYYRNAA
;
A
#
# COMPACT_ATOMS: atom_id res chain seq x y z
N MET A 1 19.08 3.36 4.51
CA MET A 1 18.31 4.28 3.64
C MET A 1 18.93 4.51 2.26
N ARG A 2 20.28 4.69 2.09
CA ARG A 2 20.89 4.88 0.75
C ARG A 2 20.62 3.69 -0.19
N ASN A 3 20.78 2.46 0.27
CA ASN A 3 20.52 1.26 -0.53
C ASN A 3 19.02 1.11 -0.88
N ILE A 4 18.14 1.52 0.01
CA ILE A 4 16.69 1.57 -0.26
C ILE A 4 16.39 2.55 -1.39
N ALA A 5 16.97 3.77 -1.35
CA ALA A 5 16.79 4.74 -2.42
C ALA A 5 17.27 4.20 -3.78
N VAL A 6 18.39 3.47 -3.82
CA VAL A 6 18.89 2.85 -5.05
C VAL A 6 17.89 1.82 -5.58
N GLY A 7 17.40 0.89 -4.75
CA GLY A 7 16.40 -0.09 -5.17
C GLY A 7 15.08 0.54 -5.62
N LEU A 8 14.60 1.59 -4.92
CA LEU A 8 13.37 2.28 -5.30
C LEU A 8 13.48 3.03 -6.64
N THR A 9 14.68 3.44 -7.04
CA THR A 9 14.95 4.18 -8.28
C THR A 9 15.73 3.37 -9.31
N ASP A 10 15.69 2.04 -9.21
CA ASP A 10 16.30 1.17 -10.21
C ASP A 10 15.64 1.37 -11.58
N GLU A 11 16.46 1.32 -12.65
CA GLU A 11 15.99 1.57 -14.02
C GLU A 11 15.14 0.41 -14.57
N ILE A 12 15.28 -0.79 -14.02
CA ILE A 12 14.60 -1.99 -14.52
C ILE A 12 13.30 -2.21 -13.74
N ASP A 13 13.37 -2.30 -12.42
CA ASP A 13 12.27 -2.70 -11.54
C ASP A 13 12.01 -1.74 -10.37
N GLY A 14 12.60 -0.55 -10.40
CA GLY A 14 12.40 0.45 -9.34
C GLY A 14 10.97 0.95 -9.25
N PHE A 15 10.36 0.82 -8.08
CA PHE A 15 8.97 1.25 -7.81
C PHE A 15 8.68 2.71 -8.18
N LEU A 16 9.69 3.57 -8.13
CA LEU A 16 9.56 5.01 -8.42
C LEU A 16 9.88 5.40 -9.85
N LYS A 17 10.14 4.44 -10.75
CA LYS A 17 10.58 4.67 -12.14
C LYS A 17 9.70 5.68 -12.91
N GLU A 18 8.38 5.68 -12.71
CA GLU A 18 7.45 6.54 -13.44
C GLU A 18 6.78 7.59 -12.53
N LYS A 19 7.29 7.73 -11.32
CA LYS A 19 6.70 8.64 -10.33
C LYS A 19 7.45 9.96 -10.33
N LYS A 20 6.70 11.06 -10.44
CA LYS A 20 7.27 12.43 -10.42
C LYS A 20 7.54 12.94 -9.02
N TYR A 21 6.74 12.51 -8.04
CA TYR A 21 6.79 13.04 -6.68
C TYR A 21 6.77 11.92 -5.65
N VAL A 22 7.55 12.09 -4.59
CA VAL A 22 7.46 11.26 -3.38
C VAL A 22 7.19 12.17 -2.20
N ILE A 23 6.02 12.01 -1.59
CA ILE A 23 5.68 12.72 -0.36
C ILE A 23 6.35 12.00 0.80
N MET A 24 7.02 12.74 1.66
CA MET A 24 7.70 12.20 2.83
C MET A 24 7.55 13.12 4.03
N ASP A 25 7.52 12.54 5.19
CA ASP A 25 7.58 13.28 6.45
C ASP A 25 8.99 13.84 6.72
N ARG A 26 9.21 14.33 7.94
CA ARG A 26 10.50 14.90 8.36
C ARG A 26 11.36 13.90 9.11
N ASP A 27 11.09 12.61 8.99
CA ASP A 27 11.90 11.59 9.64
C ASP A 27 13.37 11.71 9.21
N ALA A 28 14.28 11.55 10.17
CA ALA A 28 15.73 11.61 9.97
C ALA A 28 16.22 10.52 8.99
N ASN A 29 15.48 9.43 8.85
CA ASN A 29 15.77 8.38 7.88
C ASN A 29 15.78 8.90 6.43
N PHE A 30 14.96 9.90 6.10
CA PHE A 30 14.96 10.56 4.79
C PHE A 30 16.09 11.61 4.71
N SER A 31 17.31 11.15 4.83
CA SER A 31 18.53 11.96 4.83
C SER A 31 18.68 12.80 3.56
N ARG A 32 19.59 13.80 3.60
CA ARG A 32 19.92 14.58 2.41
C ARG A 32 20.43 13.72 1.25
N ALA A 33 21.21 12.67 1.54
CA ALA A 33 21.71 11.74 0.53
C ALA A 33 20.57 10.92 -0.11
N PHE A 34 19.56 10.50 0.67
CA PHE A 34 18.37 9.85 0.16
C PHE A 34 17.62 10.74 -0.83
N ARG A 35 17.31 11.97 -0.45
CA ARG A 35 16.59 12.92 -1.30
C ARG A 35 17.35 13.24 -2.58
N ARG A 36 18.66 13.50 -2.46
CA ARG A 36 19.50 13.76 -3.64
C ARG A 36 19.51 12.60 -4.63
N ARG A 37 19.44 11.36 -4.15
CA ARG A 37 19.32 10.18 -5.04
C ARG A 37 17.99 10.19 -5.81
N LEU A 38 16.88 10.53 -5.17
CA LEU A 38 15.59 10.66 -5.85
C LEU A 38 15.65 11.75 -6.92
N GLU A 39 16.17 12.92 -6.59
CA GLU A 39 16.31 14.06 -7.52
C GLU A 39 17.16 13.71 -8.76
N ILE A 40 18.24 12.94 -8.61
CA ILE A 40 19.07 12.45 -9.73
C ILE A 40 18.26 11.53 -10.68
N CYS A 41 17.24 10.86 -10.17
CA CYS A 41 16.38 9.98 -10.95
C CYS A 41 15.05 10.65 -11.34
N ASP A 42 15.02 11.98 -11.41
CA ASP A 42 13.86 12.81 -11.78
C ASP A 42 12.64 12.65 -10.87
N VAL A 43 12.83 12.11 -9.66
CA VAL A 43 11.79 12.00 -8.64
C VAL A 43 11.94 13.13 -7.63
N GLN A 44 10.96 14.02 -7.54
CA GLN A 44 11.01 15.15 -6.62
C GLN A 44 10.52 14.77 -5.21
N PRO A 45 11.39 14.88 -4.17
CA PRO A 45 11.00 14.65 -2.80
C PRO A 45 10.22 15.85 -2.24
N VAL A 46 8.96 15.65 -1.91
CA VAL A 46 8.08 16.65 -1.29
C VAL A 46 8.04 16.42 0.22
N ARG A 47 8.71 17.30 0.97
CA ARG A 47 8.71 17.24 2.43
C ARG A 47 7.48 17.94 2.99
N LEU A 48 6.72 17.23 3.80
CA LEU A 48 5.57 17.81 4.48
C LEU A 48 6.00 18.93 5.45
N PRO A 49 5.19 19.99 5.61
CA PRO A 49 5.39 21.00 6.65
C PRO A 49 5.40 20.38 8.05
N PRO A 50 6.05 21.04 9.03
CA PRO A 50 5.97 20.56 10.41
C PRO A 50 4.54 20.60 10.93
N LYS A 51 4.15 19.61 11.74
CA LYS A 51 2.84 19.53 12.40
C LYS A 51 1.65 19.58 11.43
N SER A 52 1.77 18.92 10.28
CA SER A 52 0.72 18.86 9.25
C SER A 52 0.23 17.42 9.01
N PRO A 53 -0.38 16.75 10.00
CA PRO A 53 -0.79 15.35 9.89
C PRO A 53 -1.79 15.14 8.75
N ASN A 54 -2.68 16.08 8.51
CA ASN A 54 -3.71 15.97 7.46
C ASN A 54 -3.15 15.80 6.04
N LEU A 55 -1.89 16.24 5.81
CA LEU A 55 -1.26 16.11 4.48
C LEU A 55 -0.75 14.70 4.17
N ASN A 56 -0.78 13.79 5.14
CA ASN A 56 -0.40 12.39 4.98
C ASN A 56 -1.46 11.43 5.52
N ALA A 57 -2.70 11.90 5.67
CA ALA A 57 -3.79 11.17 6.31
C ALA A 57 -4.08 9.81 5.65
N TYR A 58 -3.94 9.71 4.32
CA TYR A 58 -4.14 8.44 3.61
C TYR A 58 -3.07 7.40 3.98
N MET A 59 -1.80 7.81 4.04
CA MET A 59 -0.71 6.92 4.44
C MET A 59 -0.81 6.53 5.91
N GLU A 60 -1.15 7.47 6.79
CA GLU A 60 -1.37 7.17 8.20
C GLU A 60 -2.51 6.16 8.39
N ARG A 61 -3.62 6.35 7.67
CA ARG A 61 -4.73 5.39 7.67
C ARG A 61 -4.31 4.02 7.16
N PHE A 62 -3.56 3.97 6.05
CA PHE A 62 -3.02 2.71 5.52
C PHE A 62 -2.13 2.01 6.54
N HIS A 63 -1.20 2.73 7.19
CA HIS A 63 -0.32 2.17 8.22
C HIS A 63 -1.09 1.64 9.43
N LEU A 64 -2.13 2.35 9.88
CA LEU A 64 -2.98 1.88 10.96
C LEU A 64 -3.75 0.62 10.56
N SER A 65 -4.28 0.59 9.34
CA SER A 65 -5.02 -0.57 8.84
C SER A 65 -4.13 -1.80 8.70
N ILE A 66 -3.01 -1.72 7.99
CA ILE A 66 -2.10 -2.87 7.83
C ILE A 66 -1.58 -3.37 9.18
N LYS A 67 -1.28 -2.46 10.10
CA LYS A 67 -0.84 -2.83 11.44
C LYS A 67 -1.91 -3.63 12.17
N SER A 68 -3.11 -3.08 12.30
CA SER A 68 -4.20 -3.68 13.12
C SER A 68 -4.87 -4.88 12.47
N GLU A 69 -4.95 -4.92 11.14
CA GLU A 69 -5.67 -5.96 10.39
C GLU A 69 -4.76 -7.11 9.94
N CYS A 70 -3.44 -6.89 9.83
CA CYS A 70 -2.48 -7.88 9.38
C CYS A 70 -1.33 -8.08 10.39
N LEU A 71 -0.47 -7.07 10.62
CA LEU A 71 0.80 -7.26 11.31
C LEU A 71 0.64 -7.67 12.78
N ASP A 72 -0.30 -7.08 13.50
CA ASP A 72 -0.55 -7.38 14.92
C ASP A 72 -1.31 -8.71 15.11
N ARG A 73 -1.78 -9.34 14.02
CA ARG A 73 -2.57 -10.58 14.06
C ARG A 73 -1.82 -11.82 13.59
N MET A 74 -0.57 -11.67 13.15
CA MET A 74 0.22 -12.75 12.59
C MET A 74 1.58 -12.86 13.25
N ILE A 75 2.11 -14.08 13.26
CA ILE A 75 3.51 -14.36 13.64
C ILE A 75 4.29 -14.60 12.36
N PHE A 76 5.37 -13.85 12.18
CA PHE A 76 6.19 -13.93 10.97
C PHE A 76 7.47 -14.73 11.22
N PHE A 77 7.74 -15.70 10.37
CA PHE A 77 8.96 -16.49 10.38
C PHE A 77 9.89 -16.01 9.27
N GLY A 78 10.61 -14.92 9.56
CA GLY A 78 11.56 -14.30 8.64
C GLY A 78 10.93 -13.37 7.60
N GLU A 79 11.80 -12.77 6.80
CA GLU A 79 11.45 -11.70 5.85
C GLU A 79 10.48 -12.17 4.77
N ARG A 80 10.63 -13.41 4.27
CA ARG A 80 9.76 -13.93 3.20
C ARG A 80 8.31 -14.02 3.63
N SER A 81 8.03 -14.47 4.86
CA SER A 81 6.66 -14.56 5.38
C SER A 81 6.04 -13.17 5.59
N LEU A 82 6.84 -12.21 6.05
CA LEU A 82 6.40 -10.82 6.19
C LEU A 82 6.08 -10.19 4.83
N ARG A 83 6.98 -10.34 3.85
CA ARG A 83 6.75 -9.79 2.49
C ARG A 83 5.47 -10.34 1.88
N ARG A 84 5.30 -11.67 1.90
CA ARG A 84 4.07 -12.29 1.39
C ARG A 84 2.82 -11.74 2.07
N ALA A 85 2.84 -11.58 3.39
CA ALA A 85 1.69 -11.07 4.11
C ALA A 85 1.37 -9.61 3.75
N VAL A 86 2.41 -8.79 3.56
CA VAL A 86 2.25 -7.40 3.10
C VAL A 86 1.66 -7.37 1.69
N ASP A 87 2.15 -8.19 0.77
CA ASP A 87 1.67 -8.25 -0.62
C ASP A 87 0.20 -8.69 -0.68
N GLU A 88 -0.17 -9.75 0.05
CA GLU A 88 -1.57 -10.21 0.14
C GLU A 88 -2.48 -9.14 0.77
N TYR A 89 -1.97 -8.39 1.79
CA TYR A 89 -2.72 -7.32 2.41
C TYR A 89 -2.92 -6.13 1.45
N ILE A 90 -1.89 -5.74 0.70
CA ILE A 90 -1.98 -4.64 -0.28
C ILE A 90 -3.04 -4.96 -1.34
N SER A 91 -3.04 -6.18 -1.90
CA SER A 91 -4.07 -6.61 -2.83
C SER A 91 -5.48 -6.54 -2.21
N HIS A 92 -5.63 -7.03 -0.98
CA HIS A 92 -6.90 -6.90 -0.26
C HIS A 92 -7.32 -5.45 -0.06
N TYR A 93 -6.40 -4.59 0.34
CA TYR A 93 -6.67 -3.19 0.64
C TYR A 93 -7.15 -2.40 -0.58
N HIS A 94 -6.58 -2.66 -1.77
CA HIS A 94 -6.91 -1.97 -3.00
C HIS A 94 -8.13 -2.56 -3.71
N GLU A 95 -8.20 -3.89 -3.80
CA GLU A 95 -9.13 -4.59 -4.69
C GLU A 95 -10.38 -5.15 -3.99
N GLU A 96 -10.35 -5.30 -2.65
CA GLU A 96 -11.37 -6.06 -1.93
C GLU A 96 -11.95 -5.31 -0.72
N ARG A 97 -11.21 -4.37 -0.14
CA ARG A 97 -11.62 -3.65 1.05
C ARG A 97 -12.45 -2.43 0.72
N ASN A 98 -13.66 -2.37 1.28
CA ASN A 98 -14.51 -1.19 1.17
C ASN A 98 -13.94 -0.01 1.98
N HIS A 99 -13.89 1.16 1.38
CA HIS A 99 -13.36 2.38 1.99
C HIS A 99 -14.47 3.38 2.30
N GLN A 100 -14.75 3.60 3.60
CA GLN A 100 -15.77 4.56 4.03
C GLN A 100 -15.56 5.96 3.48
N GLY A 101 -14.30 6.40 3.36
CA GLY A 101 -13.96 7.70 2.77
C GLY A 101 -14.21 7.79 1.27
N LEU A 102 -14.46 6.67 0.60
CA LEU A 102 -14.83 6.55 -0.81
C LEU A 102 -16.27 6.02 -0.96
N GLN A 103 -17.17 6.34 -0.04
CA GLN A 103 -18.57 5.88 -0.05
C GLN A 103 -18.73 4.34 -0.07
N ASN A 104 -17.78 3.64 0.56
CA ASN A 104 -17.63 2.18 0.57
C ASN A 104 -17.25 1.57 -0.79
N GLU A 105 -16.68 2.34 -1.69
CA GLU A 105 -16.11 1.82 -2.93
C GLU A 105 -14.73 1.22 -2.71
N LEU A 106 -14.30 0.39 -3.66
CA LEU A 106 -12.94 -0.16 -3.75
C LEU A 106 -12.02 0.90 -4.37
N ILE A 107 -10.73 0.86 -4.04
CA ILE A 107 -9.73 1.75 -4.67
C ILE A 107 -9.49 1.31 -6.11
N GLU A 108 -9.31 0.01 -6.32
CA GLU A 108 -9.05 -0.61 -7.63
C GLU A 108 -10.04 -1.76 -7.84
N PRO A 109 -11.28 -1.46 -8.29
CA PRO A 109 -12.26 -2.52 -8.51
C PRO A 109 -11.80 -3.46 -9.64
N VAL A 110 -11.89 -4.76 -9.40
CA VAL A 110 -11.60 -5.78 -10.41
C VAL A 110 -12.83 -5.96 -11.32
N ASP A 111 -12.61 -5.95 -12.63
CA ASP A 111 -13.67 -6.14 -13.62
C ASP A 111 -14.43 -7.45 -13.41
N GLY A 112 -15.74 -7.40 -13.59
CA GLY A 112 -16.62 -8.55 -13.46
C GLY A 112 -16.99 -8.94 -12.03
N ILE A 113 -16.51 -8.22 -11.02
CA ILE A 113 -16.90 -8.39 -9.61
C ILE A 113 -17.92 -7.30 -9.23
N GLY A 114 -18.91 -7.67 -8.42
CA GLY A 114 -19.92 -6.73 -7.92
C GLY A 114 -21.29 -6.84 -8.60
N SER A 115 -21.55 -7.95 -9.32
CA SER A 115 -22.89 -8.24 -9.83
C SER A 115 -23.92 -8.28 -8.69
N GLN A 116 -25.15 -7.82 -8.96
CA GLN A 116 -26.27 -7.95 -8.02
C GLN A 116 -26.92 -9.35 -8.08
N ALA A 117 -26.63 -10.13 -9.11
CA ALA A 117 -27.13 -11.49 -9.31
C ALA A 117 -25.99 -12.52 -9.21
N GLY A 118 -26.34 -13.79 -9.02
CA GLY A 118 -25.37 -14.89 -8.96
C GLY A 118 -25.08 -15.38 -7.55
N LYS A 119 -24.30 -16.45 -7.47
CA LYS A 119 -23.89 -17.07 -6.21
C LYS A 119 -22.89 -16.17 -5.48
N ILE A 120 -23.04 -16.06 -4.16
CA ILE A 120 -22.03 -15.40 -3.31
C ILE A 120 -20.83 -16.32 -3.20
N GLU A 121 -19.66 -15.78 -3.51
CA GLU A 121 -18.35 -16.41 -3.35
C GLU A 121 -17.55 -15.67 -2.28
N CYS A 122 -16.57 -16.38 -1.70
CA CYS A 122 -15.66 -15.82 -0.70
C CYS A 122 -14.24 -16.05 -1.16
N ARG A 123 -13.47 -14.97 -1.26
CA ARG A 123 -12.02 -15.01 -1.41
C ARG A 123 -11.38 -14.80 -0.04
N GLU A 124 -10.49 -15.71 0.32
CA GLU A 124 -9.77 -15.64 1.57
C GLU A 124 -8.29 -15.32 1.32
N ARG A 125 -7.72 -14.44 2.16
CA ARG A 125 -6.30 -14.13 2.18
C ARG A 125 -5.74 -14.31 3.58
N LEU A 126 -4.43 -14.44 3.69
CA LEU A 126 -3.71 -14.61 4.95
C LEU A 126 -4.27 -15.78 5.80
N GLY A 127 -4.54 -16.93 5.14
CA GLY A 127 -5.07 -18.09 5.83
C GLY A 127 -6.48 -17.91 6.39
N GLY A 128 -7.30 -17.08 5.76
CA GLY A 128 -8.69 -16.79 6.18
C GLY A 128 -8.83 -15.62 7.17
N LEU A 129 -7.72 -14.92 7.47
CA LEU A 129 -7.75 -13.72 8.31
C LEU A 129 -8.53 -12.58 7.63
N LEU A 130 -8.36 -12.44 6.31
CA LEU A 130 -9.07 -11.47 5.50
C LEU A 130 -10.02 -12.21 4.57
N LYS A 131 -11.27 -11.72 4.50
CA LYS A 131 -12.33 -12.31 3.70
C LYS A 131 -13.00 -11.24 2.85
N TYR A 132 -13.21 -11.56 1.57
CA TYR A 132 -13.95 -10.74 0.63
C TYR A 132 -15.08 -11.55 0.01
N TYR A 133 -16.30 -11.06 0.20
CA TYR A 133 -17.50 -11.68 -0.36
C TYR A 133 -17.96 -10.92 -1.59
N TYR A 134 -18.14 -11.61 -2.69
CA TYR A 134 -18.51 -11.02 -3.97
C TYR A 134 -19.43 -11.93 -4.76
N ARG A 135 -20.04 -11.37 -5.82
CA ARG A 135 -20.78 -12.14 -6.81
C ARG A 135 -20.09 -11.97 -8.15
N ASN A 136 -19.86 -13.08 -8.85
CA ASN A 136 -19.37 -13.01 -10.22
C ASN A 136 -20.49 -12.53 -11.13
N ALA A 137 -20.12 -11.70 -12.12
CA ALA A 137 -20.97 -11.47 -13.26
C ALA A 137 -21.14 -12.81 -14.01
N ALA A 138 -22.38 -13.25 -14.22
CA ALA A 138 -22.70 -14.46 -14.98
C ALA A 138 -22.42 -14.24 -16.47
#